data_8c8d2ab7de9b73c276dc21c1467f2027
#
_entry.id   8c8d2ab7de9b73c276dc21c1467f2027
#
_cell.length_a   1.000
_cell.length_b   1.000
_cell.length_c   1.000
_cell.angle_alpha   90.00
_cell.angle_beta   90.00
_cell.angle_gamma   90.00
#
_symmetry.space_group_name_H-M   'P 1'
#
loop_
_entity.id
_entity.type
_entity.pdbx_description
1 polymer ?
#
loop_
_entity_poly.entity_id
_entity_poly.type
_entity_poly.pdbx_seq_one_letter_code
_entity_poly.pdbx_strand_id
1 'polypeptide(L)'
;EDCVACGMGKYSSVVGSPSSTTCQDCGAGKYLDSTGNDEETDCIDCGAGKYSDTVGAMVAATCVDCAAGTYLNTVGHALKADCILCDAGKYSSSEGATSENTCQNCPAGKYLETTGHDEVGDCVACVAGKYSSVSGSSSGTTCLDCVAGTYSNATGATSSETCEKCCEGKYSHTPGAVSFDACQDCSRGKYSGALGATSADTCQDCVAG
;
A
#
# COMPACT_ATOMS: atom_id res chain seq x y z
N GLU A 1 -48.60 36.74 8.58
CA GLU A 1 -47.29 36.61 7.90
C GLU A 1 -47.01 35.12 7.77
N ASP A 2 -46.76 34.65 6.56
CA ASP A 2 -46.51 33.25 6.28
C ASP A 2 -45.10 32.87 6.80
N CYS A 3 -45.00 31.69 7.45
CA CYS A 3 -43.71 31.17 7.87
C CYS A 3 -42.87 30.80 6.64
N VAL A 4 -41.58 31.17 6.66
CA VAL A 4 -40.64 30.82 5.59
C VAL A 4 -39.92 29.52 5.96
N ALA A 5 -40.16 28.47 5.14
CA ALA A 5 -39.42 27.19 5.31
C ALA A 5 -37.97 27.36 4.89
N CYS A 6 -37.04 26.76 5.60
CA CYS A 6 -35.65 26.70 5.22
C CYS A 6 -35.49 25.89 3.92
N GLY A 7 -34.63 26.38 3.04
CA GLY A 7 -34.26 25.69 1.82
C GLY A 7 -33.37 24.48 2.10
N MET A 8 -33.10 23.69 1.06
CA MET A 8 -32.13 22.59 1.12
C MET A 8 -30.78 23.10 1.64
N GLY A 9 -30.03 22.25 2.34
CA GLY A 9 -28.75 22.59 2.98
C GLY A 9 -28.89 23.36 4.28
N LYS A 10 -30.14 23.71 4.72
CA LYS A 10 -30.39 24.58 5.88
C LYS A 10 -31.49 24.03 6.78
N TYR A 11 -31.38 24.33 8.06
CA TYR A 11 -32.37 24.01 9.11
C TYR A 11 -32.61 25.23 10.02
N SER A 12 -33.69 25.23 10.80
CA SER A 12 -33.95 26.25 11.83
C SER A 12 -34.84 25.73 12.93
N SER A 13 -34.38 25.78 14.18
CA SER A 13 -35.17 25.45 15.36
C SER A 13 -36.13 26.58 15.81
N VAL A 14 -36.14 27.68 15.09
CA VAL A 14 -37.03 28.82 15.40
C VAL A 14 -38.40 28.63 14.76
N VAL A 15 -39.41 28.35 15.60
CA VAL A 15 -40.77 28.15 15.14
C VAL A 15 -41.42 29.47 14.71
N GLY A 16 -42.09 29.45 13.56
CA GLY A 16 -42.90 30.57 13.10
C GLY A 16 -42.13 31.81 12.62
N SER A 17 -40.86 31.65 12.24
CA SER A 17 -40.05 32.75 11.74
C SER A 17 -40.56 33.23 10.35
N PRO A 18 -40.83 34.53 10.17
CA PRO A 18 -41.17 35.11 8.90
C PRO A 18 -39.96 35.40 8.02
N SER A 19 -38.73 35.07 8.47
CA SER A 19 -37.49 35.39 7.79
C SER A 19 -36.60 34.17 7.60
N SER A 20 -36.05 34.02 6.39
CA SER A 20 -35.04 33.02 6.05
C SER A 20 -33.66 33.24 6.76
N THR A 21 -33.50 34.37 7.43
CA THR A 21 -32.24 34.71 8.14
C THR A 21 -32.03 33.83 9.38
N THR A 22 -33.05 33.13 9.87
CA THR A 22 -32.95 32.15 10.98
C THR A 22 -32.47 30.79 10.52
N CYS A 23 -32.46 30.53 9.21
CA CYS A 23 -31.98 29.25 8.67
C CYS A 23 -30.45 29.16 8.76
N GLN A 24 -29.96 28.13 9.42
CA GLN A 24 -28.56 27.81 9.59
C GLN A 24 -28.13 26.78 8.57
N ASP A 25 -26.92 26.88 8.05
CA ASP A 25 -26.36 25.93 7.14
C ASP A 25 -25.98 24.62 7.86
N CYS A 26 -26.22 23.48 7.24
CA CYS A 26 -25.58 22.23 7.64
C CYS A 26 -24.06 22.39 7.58
N GLY A 27 -23.37 21.88 8.59
CA GLY A 27 -21.91 21.91 8.65
C GLY A 27 -21.27 21.12 7.52
N ALA A 28 -19.98 21.39 7.28
CA ALA A 28 -19.18 20.56 6.39
C ALA A 28 -19.21 19.09 6.82
N GLY A 29 -19.08 18.18 5.88
CA GLY A 29 -19.24 16.73 6.11
C GLY A 29 -20.69 16.26 6.04
N LYS A 30 -21.65 17.17 5.84
CA LYS A 30 -23.10 16.89 5.80
C LYS A 30 -23.77 17.51 4.59
N TYR A 31 -24.94 16.99 4.22
CA TYR A 31 -25.84 17.57 3.23
C TYR A 31 -27.28 17.46 3.70
N LEU A 32 -28.19 18.21 3.05
CA LEU A 32 -29.62 18.17 3.32
C LEU A 32 -30.40 18.46 2.03
N ASP A 33 -31.05 17.44 1.49
CA ASP A 33 -31.74 17.46 0.18
C ASP A 33 -33.26 17.73 0.30
N SER A 34 -33.71 18.04 1.50
CA SER A 34 -35.10 18.41 1.80
C SER A 34 -35.22 19.85 2.32
N THR A 35 -36.44 20.40 2.31
CA THR A 35 -36.74 21.73 2.80
C THR A 35 -37.61 21.70 4.04
N GLY A 36 -37.60 22.77 4.84
CA GLY A 36 -38.42 22.89 6.04
C GLY A 36 -37.94 22.07 7.23
N ASN A 37 -36.67 21.76 7.27
CA ASN A 37 -36.04 21.02 8.36
C ASN A 37 -35.84 21.94 9.59
N ASP A 38 -36.04 21.41 10.78
CA ASP A 38 -36.09 22.16 12.02
C ASP A 38 -34.96 21.83 13.00
N GLU A 39 -34.21 20.76 12.78
CA GLU A 39 -33.12 20.34 13.66
C GLU A 39 -31.80 20.13 12.89
N GLU A 40 -30.68 20.34 13.59
CA GLU A 40 -29.33 20.03 13.04
C GLU A 40 -29.17 18.53 12.71
N THR A 41 -29.90 17.68 13.42
CA THR A 41 -29.91 16.23 13.23
C THR A 41 -30.53 15.80 11.91
N ASP A 42 -31.27 16.69 11.23
CA ASP A 42 -31.79 16.45 9.87
C ASP A 42 -30.67 16.48 8.82
N CYS A 43 -29.55 17.17 9.13
CA CYS A 43 -28.38 17.18 8.25
C CYS A 43 -27.76 15.79 8.17
N ILE A 44 -27.76 15.22 6.98
CA ILE A 44 -27.30 13.85 6.69
C ILE A 44 -25.78 13.84 6.54
N ASP A 45 -25.09 12.98 7.30
CA ASP A 45 -23.64 12.80 7.20
C ASP A 45 -23.24 12.24 5.83
N CYS A 46 -22.14 12.73 5.29
CA CYS A 46 -21.43 12.02 4.23
C CYS A 46 -21.08 10.61 4.72
N GLY A 47 -21.38 9.60 3.91
CA GLY A 47 -21.12 8.21 4.25
C GLY A 47 -19.63 7.93 4.45
N ALA A 48 -19.31 6.79 5.10
CA ALA A 48 -17.95 6.30 5.18
C ALA A 48 -17.30 6.25 3.79
N GLY A 49 -16.00 6.48 3.71
CA GLY A 49 -15.26 6.59 2.45
C GLY A 49 -15.38 7.96 1.78
N LYS A 50 -16.17 8.90 2.34
CA LYS A 50 -16.46 10.20 1.72
C LYS A 50 -16.26 11.37 2.68
N TYR A 51 -15.94 12.53 2.13
CA TYR A 51 -15.82 13.79 2.85
C TYR A 51 -16.48 14.93 2.03
N SER A 52 -16.79 16.07 2.66
CA SER A 52 -17.22 17.29 2.00
C SER A 52 -16.83 18.53 2.79
N ASP A 53 -16.10 19.45 2.21
CA ASP A 53 -15.76 20.75 2.79
C ASP A 53 -16.86 21.80 2.59
N THR A 54 -17.93 21.44 1.90
CA THR A 54 -19.02 22.35 1.56
C THR A 54 -19.99 22.51 2.71
N VAL A 55 -20.12 23.75 3.20
CA VAL A 55 -21.15 24.14 4.19
C VAL A 55 -22.46 24.41 3.45
N GLY A 56 -23.58 23.98 4.00
CA GLY A 56 -24.90 24.12 3.39
C GLY A 56 -25.09 23.30 2.12
N ALA A 57 -24.42 22.15 2.02
CA ALA A 57 -24.55 21.24 0.89
C ALA A 57 -25.98 20.74 0.74
N MET A 58 -26.50 20.78 -0.48
CA MET A 58 -27.91 20.51 -0.79
C MET A 58 -28.15 19.09 -1.34
N VAL A 59 -27.12 18.36 -1.68
CA VAL A 59 -27.24 17.04 -2.34
C VAL A 59 -26.09 16.12 -1.92
N ALA A 60 -26.35 14.81 -1.88
CA ALA A 60 -25.35 13.78 -1.56
C ALA A 60 -24.12 13.79 -2.50
N ALA A 61 -24.28 14.31 -3.72
CA ALA A 61 -23.19 14.41 -4.70
C ALA A 61 -22.05 15.35 -4.29
N THR A 62 -22.25 16.19 -3.24
CA THR A 62 -21.17 17.01 -2.66
C THR A 62 -20.20 16.21 -1.82
N CYS A 63 -20.60 15.00 -1.38
CA CYS A 63 -19.72 14.07 -0.66
C CYS A 63 -18.78 13.39 -1.65
N VAL A 64 -17.49 13.77 -1.61
CA VAL A 64 -16.43 13.31 -2.51
C VAL A 64 -15.78 12.06 -1.93
N ASP A 65 -15.50 11.08 -2.78
CA ASP A 65 -14.80 9.85 -2.39
C ASP A 65 -13.36 10.14 -1.95
N CYS A 66 -12.91 9.46 -0.90
CA CYS A 66 -11.49 9.36 -0.59
C CYS A 66 -10.76 8.72 -1.76
N ALA A 67 -9.61 9.27 -2.13
CA ALA A 67 -8.81 8.78 -3.25
C ALA A 67 -8.30 7.34 -3.00
N ALA A 68 -7.98 6.64 -4.07
CA ALA A 68 -7.26 5.37 -4.00
C ALA A 68 -6.01 5.52 -3.11
N GLY A 69 -5.57 4.43 -2.48
CA GLY A 69 -4.51 4.46 -1.47
C GLY A 69 -4.98 4.90 -0.08
N THR A 70 -6.28 5.23 0.08
CA THR A 70 -6.83 5.70 1.36
C THR A 70 -8.15 5.01 1.69
N TYR A 71 -8.57 5.09 2.95
CA TYR A 71 -9.87 4.64 3.42
C TYR A 71 -10.42 5.57 4.51
N LEU A 72 -11.73 5.49 4.78
CA LEU A 72 -12.38 6.26 5.84
C LEU A 72 -13.55 5.44 6.40
N ASN A 73 -13.42 4.95 7.63
CA ASN A 73 -14.35 4.00 8.25
C ASN A 73 -15.47 4.66 9.08
N THR A 74 -15.51 5.97 9.13
CA THR A 74 -16.50 6.77 9.86
C THR A 74 -17.20 7.75 8.91
N VAL A 75 -18.26 8.40 9.38
CA VAL A 75 -19.13 9.27 8.59
C VAL A 75 -18.98 10.75 9.02
N GLY A 76 -19.48 11.68 8.20
CA GLY A 76 -19.57 13.10 8.56
C GLY A 76 -18.25 13.87 8.48
N HIS A 77 -17.31 13.42 7.70
CA HIS A 77 -16.00 14.05 7.58
C HIS A 77 -15.99 15.26 6.63
N ALA A 78 -15.30 16.31 7.08
CA ALA A 78 -15.23 17.57 6.37
C ALA A 78 -14.03 17.72 5.44
N LEU A 79 -12.92 17.03 5.71
CA LEU A 79 -11.65 17.30 5.07
C LEU A 79 -11.11 16.08 4.32
N LYS A 80 -10.48 16.33 3.17
CA LYS A 80 -9.69 15.30 2.46
C LYS A 80 -8.63 14.66 3.37
N ALA A 81 -8.07 15.44 4.31
CA ALA A 81 -7.06 14.96 5.25
C ALA A 81 -7.58 13.93 6.25
N ASP A 82 -8.91 13.78 6.38
CA ASP A 82 -9.51 12.76 7.24
C ASP A 82 -9.41 11.35 6.63
N CYS A 83 -9.20 11.27 5.30
CA CYS A 83 -8.94 10.00 4.62
C CYS A 83 -7.62 9.40 5.11
N ILE A 84 -7.69 8.22 5.69
CA ILE A 84 -6.56 7.51 6.31
C ILE A 84 -5.76 6.79 5.22
N LEU A 85 -4.46 6.99 5.16
CA LEU A 85 -3.58 6.35 4.19
C LEU A 85 -3.44 4.84 4.48
N CYS A 86 -3.39 4.02 3.44
CA CYS A 86 -2.91 2.66 3.57
C CYS A 86 -1.48 2.65 4.12
N ASP A 87 -1.19 1.76 5.07
CA ASP A 87 0.13 1.62 5.66
C ASP A 87 1.21 1.22 4.66
N ALA A 88 2.47 1.47 5.02
CA ALA A 88 3.61 0.96 4.28
C ALA A 88 3.51 -0.57 4.12
N GLY A 89 3.90 -1.08 2.97
CA GLY A 89 3.72 -2.47 2.59
C GLY A 89 2.36 -2.78 1.96
N LYS A 90 1.44 -1.81 1.93
CA LYS A 90 0.07 -1.99 1.40
C LYS A 90 -0.27 -0.95 0.34
N TYR A 91 -1.23 -1.29 -0.53
CA TYR A 91 -1.80 -0.42 -1.55
C TYR A 91 -3.31 -0.67 -1.70
N SER A 92 -4.06 0.26 -2.27
CA SER A 92 -5.47 0.08 -2.60
C SER A 92 -5.87 0.88 -3.82
N SER A 93 -6.37 0.24 -4.87
CA SER A 93 -6.88 0.91 -6.07
C SER A 93 -8.34 1.37 -5.95
N SER A 94 -8.96 1.15 -4.78
CA SER A 94 -10.36 1.49 -4.57
C SER A 94 -10.50 2.94 -4.11
N GLU A 95 -11.31 3.73 -4.81
CA GLU A 95 -11.80 5.02 -4.33
C GLU A 95 -12.99 4.82 -3.37
N GLY A 96 -13.17 5.74 -2.44
CA GLY A 96 -14.26 5.69 -1.45
C GLY A 96 -14.21 4.47 -0.53
N ALA A 97 -13.04 3.92 -0.31
CA ALA A 97 -12.87 2.75 0.55
C ALA A 97 -13.29 3.04 2.00
N THR A 98 -14.07 2.13 2.57
CA THR A 98 -14.68 2.30 3.90
C THR A 98 -13.97 1.51 5.01
N SER A 99 -12.91 0.78 4.69
CA SER A 99 -12.23 -0.11 5.64
C SER A 99 -10.76 -0.29 5.28
N GLU A 100 -9.90 -0.42 6.30
CA GLU A 100 -8.50 -0.83 6.15
C GLU A 100 -8.33 -2.13 5.35
N ASN A 101 -9.32 -3.02 5.39
CA ASN A 101 -9.27 -4.29 4.66
C ASN A 101 -9.19 -4.13 3.14
N THR A 102 -9.45 -2.94 2.59
CA THR A 102 -9.24 -2.62 1.18
C THR A 102 -7.77 -2.45 0.83
N CYS A 103 -6.92 -2.13 1.82
CA CYS A 103 -5.48 -2.01 1.67
C CYS A 103 -4.85 -3.40 1.56
N GLN A 104 -4.47 -3.77 0.35
CA GLN A 104 -3.87 -5.07 0.00
C GLN A 104 -2.37 -5.07 0.25
N ASN A 105 -1.82 -6.18 0.70
CA ASN A 105 -0.39 -6.35 0.88
C ASN A 105 0.35 -6.38 -0.46
N CYS A 106 1.51 -5.74 -0.53
CA CYS A 106 2.48 -6.02 -1.58
C CYS A 106 2.79 -7.53 -1.61
N PRO A 107 2.85 -8.15 -2.79
CA PRO A 107 3.19 -9.56 -2.89
C PRO A 107 4.60 -9.86 -2.38
N ALA A 108 4.86 -11.11 -2.00
CA ALA A 108 6.20 -11.58 -1.68
C ALA A 108 7.19 -11.20 -2.79
N GLY A 109 8.45 -11.00 -2.44
CA GLY A 109 9.48 -10.51 -3.36
C GLY A 109 9.46 -8.99 -3.55
N LYS A 110 8.50 -8.29 -2.93
CA LYS A 110 8.34 -6.84 -3.02
C LYS A 110 8.15 -6.19 -1.66
N TYR A 111 8.42 -4.89 -1.59
CA TYR A 111 8.24 -4.07 -0.39
C TYR A 111 7.78 -2.66 -0.78
N LEU A 112 7.29 -1.88 0.21
CA LEU A 112 6.83 -0.51 0.02
C LEU A 112 7.05 0.28 1.32
N GLU A 113 7.96 1.26 1.31
CA GLU A 113 8.42 1.94 2.52
C GLU A 113 7.55 3.13 2.92
N THR A 114 6.70 3.58 2.02
CA THR A 114 5.82 4.75 2.23
C THR A 114 4.34 4.35 2.22
N THR A 115 3.49 5.26 2.70
CA THR A 115 2.05 5.05 2.87
C THR A 115 1.26 5.68 1.72
N GLY A 116 -0.02 5.27 1.56
CA GLY A 116 -0.97 5.93 0.66
C GLY A 116 -0.82 5.57 -0.81
N HIS A 117 -0.31 4.41 -1.12
CA HIS A 117 -0.12 3.92 -2.48
C HIS A 117 -1.39 3.29 -3.04
N ASP A 118 -1.64 3.48 -4.33
CA ASP A 118 -2.87 3.08 -5.01
C ASP A 118 -2.70 1.89 -5.97
N GLU A 119 -1.47 1.54 -6.36
CA GLU A 119 -1.22 0.48 -7.33
C GLU A 119 -0.22 -0.59 -6.84
N VAL A 120 -0.41 -1.84 -7.28
CA VAL A 120 0.57 -2.91 -7.08
C VAL A 120 1.92 -2.61 -7.75
N GLY A 121 1.92 -1.73 -8.75
CA GLY A 121 3.10 -1.24 -9.45
C GLY A 121 4.05 -0.46 -8.55
N ASP A 122 3.54 0.18 -7.50
CA ASP A 122 4.33 0.95 -6.53
C ASP A 122 5.19 0.03 -5.64
N CYS A 123 4.79 -1.24 -5.49
CA CYS A 123 5.57 -2.21 -4.73
C CYS A 123 6.92 -2.48 -5.41
N VAL A 124 7.99 -2.06 -4.75
CA VAL A 124 9.38 -2.17 -5.20
C VAL A 124 9.86 -3.62 -5.12
N ALA A 125 10.37 -4.17 -6.21
CA ALA A 125 10.88 -5.54 -6.23
C ALA A 125 12.25 -5.65 -5.53
N CYS A 126 12.49 -6.75 -4.81
CA CYS A 126 13.83 -7.11 -4.39
C CYS A 126 14.75 -7.18 -5.61
N VAL A 127 15.94 -6.61 -5.49
CA VAL A 127 16.93 -6.63 -6.59
C VAL A 127 17.46 -8.04 -6.83
N ALA A 128 18.08 -8.25 -7.98
CA ALA A 128 18.79 -9.50 -8.28
C ALA A 128 19.74 -9.89 -7.14
N GLY A 129 19.95 -11.17 -6.92
CA GLY A 129 20.74 -11.71 -5.81
C GLY A 129 20.00 -11.75 -4.47
N LYS A 130 18.75 -11.25 -4.42
CA LYS A 130 17.92 -11.23 -3.20
C LYS A 130 16.53 -11.81 -3.42
N TYR A 131 15.92 -12.31 -2.34
CA TYR A 131 14.56 -12.82 -2.31
C TYR A 131 13.83 -12.41 -1.04
N SER A 132 12.50 -12.41 -1.04
CA SER A 132 11.67 -12.27 0.16
C SER A 132 10.40 -13.11 0.05
N SER A 133 10.15 -13.96 1.04
CA SER A 133 8.90 -14.75 1.12
C SER A 133 7.78 -14.00 1.86
N VAL A 134 8.06 -12.80 2.35
CA VAL A 134 7.12 -12.01 3.14
C VAL A 134 6.27 -11.13 2.23
N SER A 135 4.95 -11.19 2.37
CA SER A 135 4.02 -10.24 1.77
C SER A 135 3.74 -9.07 2.73
N GLY A 136 3.42 -7.91 2.18
CA GLY A 136 3.13 -6.71 2.99
C GLY A 136 4.38 -6.12 3.65
N SER A 137 5.56 -6.35 3.09
CA SER A 137 6.81 -5.82 3.64
C SER A 137 6.87 -4.30 3.50
N SER A 138 7.12 -3.62 4.62
CA SER A 138 7.28 -2.17 4.69
C SER A 138 8.75 -1.71 4.59
N SER A 139 9.70 -2.62 4.31
CA SER A 139 11.13 -2.28 4.21
C SER A 139 11.87 -3.21 3.27
N GLY A 140 12.81 -2.65 2.49
CA GLY A 140 13.74 -3.39 1.64
C GLY A 140 14.69 -4.33 2.42
N THR A 141 14.80 -4.19 3.74
CA THR A 141 15.60 -5.10 4.59
C THR A 141 15.02 -6.51 4.67
N THR A 142 13.76 -6.71 4.26
CA THR A 142 13.15 -8.04 4.14
C THR A 142 13.67 -8.85 2.95
N CYS A 143 14.34 -8.18 1.98
CA CYS A 143 15.00 -8.83 0.86
C CYS A 143 16.32 -9.45 1.32
N LEU A 144 16.31 -10.76 1.53
CA LEU A 144 17.46 -11.55 2.00
C LEU A 144 18.40 -11.91 0.85
N ASP A 145 19.69 -11.88 1.09
CA ASP A 145 20.68 -12.30 0.10
C ASP A 145 20.60 -13.81 -0.19
N CYS A 146 20.77 -14.17 -1.46
CA CYS A 146 21.17 -15.51 -1.82
C CYS A 146 22.45 -15.88 -1.06
N VAL A 147 22.51 -17.08 -0.48
CA VAL A 147 23.69 -17.50 0.29
C VAL A 147 24.93 -17.66 -0.60
N ALA A 148 26.11 -17.58 -0.02
CA ALA A 148 27.35 -17.89 -0.72
C ALA A 148 27.24 -19.24 -1.44
N GLY A 149 27.89 -19.37 -2.59
CA GLY A 149 27.78 -20.55 -3.46
C GLY A 149 26.54 -20.52 -4.37
N THR A 150 25.69 -19.48 -4.27
CA THR A 150 24.52 -19.34 -5.12
C THR A 150 24.43 -17.93 -5.72
N TYR A 151 23.66 -17.78 -6.81
CA TYR A 151 23.40 -16.51 -7.47
C TYR A 151 21.94 -16.46 -7.98
N SER A 152 21.43 -15.26 -8.25
CA SER A 152 20.15 -15.09 -8.94
C SER A 152 20.15 -13.79 -9.75
N ASN A 153 19.79 -13.86 -11.02
CA ASN A 153 19.57 -12.69 -11.86
C ASN A 153 18.11 -12.20 -11.84
N ALA A 154 17.25 -12.91 -11.14
CA ALA A 154 15.84 -12.56 -11.01
C ALA A 154 15.63 -11.39 -10.04
N THR A 155 14.76 -10.45 -10.42
CA THR A 155 14.22 -9.42 -9.51
C THR A 155 12.88 -9.87 -8.97
N GLY A 156 12.53 -9.45 -7.74
CA GLY A 156 11.27 -9.81 -7.11
C GLY A 156 11.14 -11.30 -6.76
N ALA A 157 12.26 -11.98 -6.58
CA ALA A 157 12.29 -13.39 -6.19
C ALA A 157 11.58 -13.60 -4.84
N THR A 158 10.74 -14.63 -4.77
CA THR A 158 9.86 -14.89 -3.62
C THR A 158 10.40 -15.95 -2.66
N SER A 159 11.42 -16.71 -3.06
CA SER A 159 12.00 -17.77 -2.22
C SER A 159 13.48 -17.99 -2.52
N SER A 160 14.19 -18.64 -1.59
CA SER A 160 15.60 -19.05 -1.76
C SER A 160 15.80 -20.07 -2.90
N GLU A 161 14.74 -20.70 -3.40
CA GLU A 161 14.81 -21.64 -4.51
C GLU A 161 15.17 -20.98 -5.85
N THR A 162 14.98 -19.64 -5.93
CA THR A 162 15.39 -18.86 -7.09
C THR A 162 16.91 -18.61 -7.13
N CYS A 163 17.61 -18.90 -6.03
CA CYS A 163 19.06 -18.81 -5.94
C CYS A 163 19.69 -20.08 -6.55
N GLU A 164 20.22 -19.97 -7.77
CA GLU A 164 20.88 -21.07 -8.49
C GLU A 164 22.26 -21.37 -7.89
N LYS A 165 22.60 -22.63 -7.80
CA LYS A 165 23.89 -23.07 -7.25
C LYS A 165 25.01 -22.94 -8.30
N CYS A 166 26.18 -22.51 -7.86
CA CYS A 166 27.40 -22.68 -8.66
C CYS A 166 27.57 -24.16 -9.03
N CYS A 167 27.92 -24.43 -10.27
CA CYS A 167 28.13 -25.80 -10.73
C CYS A 167 29.42 -26.41 -10.18
N GLU A 168 29.59 -27.71 -10.39
CA GLU A 168 30.83 -28.44 -10.05
C GLU A 168 32.06 -27.75 -10.63
N GLY A 169 33.18 -27.79 -9.92
CA GLY A 169 34.41 -27.12 -10.27
C GLY A 169 34.43 -25.62 -10.00
N LYS A 170 33.32 -25.07 -9.46
CA LYS A 170 33.22 -23.63 -9.14
C LYS A 170 32.78 -23.41 -7.69
N TYR A 171 33.13 -22.25 -7.16
CA TYR A 171 32.72 -21.78 -5.83
C TYR A 171 32.42 -20.27 -5.87
N SER A 172 31.64 -19.78 -4.89
CA SER A 172 31.46 -18.35 -4.64
C SER A 172 31.38 -18.09 -3.14
N HIS A 173 32.22 -17.20 -2.63
CA HIS A 173 32.18 -16.77 -1.23
C HIS A 173 31.27 -15.55 -1.02
N THR A 174 30.70 -14.99 -2.08
CA THR A 174 29.93 -13.75 -2.04
C THR A 174 28.44 -14.05 -1.92
N PRO A 175 27.79 -13.67 -0.79
CA PRO A 175 26.34 -13.69 -0.71
C PRO A 175 25.74 -12.58 -1.61
N GLY A 176 24.49 -12.76 -2.03
CA GLY A 176 23.79 -11.79 -2.87
C GLY A 176 24.35 -11.69 -4.30
N ALA A 177 25.02 -12.71 -4.78
CA ALA A 177 25.55 -12.73 -6.14
C ALA A 177 24.40 -12.66 -7.17
N VAL A 178 24.58 -11.80 -8.17
CA VAL A 178 23.54 -11.47 -9.16
C VAL A 178 23.66 -12.25 -10.47
N SER A 179 24.79 -12.92 -10.69
CA SER A 179 25.04 -13.68 -11.94
C SER A 179 25.98 -14.85 -11.70
N PHE A 180 26.00 -15.78 -12.66
CA PHE A 180 26.92 -16.91 -12.70
C PHE A 180 28.41 -16.48 -12.69
N ASP A 181 28.74 -15.28 -13.11
CA ASP A 181 30.11 -14.76 -13.13
C ASP A 181 30.74 -14.66 -11.72
N ALA A 182 29.89 -14.65 -10.67
CA ALA A 182 30.35 -14.72 -9.30
C ALA A 182 30.89 -16.11 -8.90
N CYS A 183 30.61 -17.15 -9.70
CA CYS A 183 31.09 -18.51 -9.52
C CYS A 183 32.50 -18.66 -10.11
N GLN A 184 33.52 -18.63 -9.23
CA GLN A 184 34.95 -18.73 -9.58
C GLN A 184 35.36 -20.18 -9.82
N ASP A 185 36.24 -20.41 -10.79
CA ASP A 185 36.78 -21.74 -11.07
C ASP A 185 37.77 -22.19 -9.96
N CYS A 186 37.78 -23.47 -9.67
CA CYS A 186 38.89 -24.09 -8.94
C CYS A 186 40.21 -23.83 -9.70
N SER A 187 41.28 -23.60 -8.98
CA SER A 187 42.63 -23.42 -9.54
C SER A 187 43.04 -24.61 -10.39
N ARG A 188 43.95 -24.37 -11.35
CA ARG A 188 44.48 -25.44 -12.19
C ARG A 188 45.04 -26.60 -11.37
N GLY A 189 44.75 -27.82 -11.75
CA GLY A 189 45.12 -29.03 -11.02
C GLY A 189 44.23 -29.38 -9.86
N LYS A 190 43.09 -28.64 -9.69
CA LYS A 190 42.08 -28.90 -8.66
C LYS A 190 40.68 -29.13 -9.25
N TYR A 191 39.87 -29.86 -8.54
CA TYR A 191 38.46 -30.10 -8.90
C TYR A 191 37.59 -30.03 -7.65
N SER A 192 36.30 -29.80 -7.85
CA SER A 192 35.26 -29.94 -6.82
C SER A 192 34.00 -30.58 -7.43
N GLY A 193 33.53 -31.67 -6.83
CA GLY A 193 32.22 -32.26 -7.16
C GLY A 193 31.05 -31.65 -6.42
N ALA A 194 31.30 -30.61 -5.62
CA ALA A 194 30.25 -29.97 -4.84
C ALA A 194 29.49 -28.92 -5.65
N LEU A 195 28.16 -29.01 -5.64
CA LEU A 195 27.27 -27.96 -6.14
C LEU A 195 27.10 -26.89 -5.06
N GLY A 196 27.19 -25.61 -5.45
CA GLY A 196 27.02 -24.50 -4.51
C GLY A 196 28.14 -24.36 -3.50
N ALA A 197 29.36 -24.71 -3.88
CA ALA A 197 30.55 -24.55 -3.04
C ALA A 197 30.76 -23.08 -2.66
N THR A 198 31.06 -22.84 -1.37
CA THR A 198 31.17 -21.49 -0.80
C THR A 198 32.59 -20.97 -0.68
N SER A 199 33.60 -21.86 -0.81
CA SER A 199 35.02 -21.47 -0.73
C SER A 199 35.93 -22.32 -1.62
N ALA A 200 37.14 -21.83 -1.89
CA ALA A 200 38.20 -22.55 -2.60
C ALA A 200 38.65 -23.83 -1.88
N ASP A 201 38.37 -23.97 -0.58
CA ASP A 201 38.73 -25.14 0.23
C ASP A 201 38.00 -26.42 -0.19
N THR A 202 36.88 -26.26 -0.93
CA THR A 202 36.16 -27.39 -1.55
C THR A 202 36.89 -27.98 -2.76
N CYS A 203 37.88 -27.24 -3.30
CA CYS A 203 38.65 -27.65 -4.46
C CYS A 203 39.80 -28.59 -4.01
N GLN A 204 39.69 -29.86 -4.38
CA GLN A 204 40.66 -30.92 -4.05
C GLN A 204 41.71 -31.06 -5.18
N ASP A 205 42.90 -31.45 -4.84
CA ASP A 205 43.95 -31.73 -5.82
C ASP A 205 43.60 -32.94 -6.69
N CYS A 206 43.82 -32.81 -7.99
CA CYS A 206 43.69 -33.95 -8.89
C CYS A 206 44.80 -34.96 -8.54
N VAL A 207 44.45 -36.21 -8.24
CA VAL A 207 45.44 -37.28 -8.06
C VAL A 207 46.07 -37.58 -9.41
N ALA A 208 47.38 -37.56 -9.49
CA ALA A 208 48.11 -38.03 -10.68
C ALA A 208 47.83 -39.52 -10.88
N GLY A 209 47.32 -39.87 -12.07
CA GLY A 209 47.14 -41.25 -12.47
C GLY A 209 48.46 -41.91 -12.88
#